data_d5a269ba51fa7dec070b1590b8337849
#
_entry.id   d5a269ba51fa7dec070b1590b8337849
#
_cell.length_a   1.000
_cell.length_b   1.000
_cell.length_c   1.000
_cell.angle_alpha   90.00
_cell.angle_beta   90.00
_cell.angle_gamma   90.00
#
_symmetry.space_group_name_H-M   'P 1'
#
loop_
_entity.id
_entity.type
_entity.pdbx_description
1 polymer ?
#
loop_
_entity_poly.entity_id
_entity_poly.type
_entity_poly.pdbx_seq_one_letter_code
_entity_poly.pdbx_strand_id
1 'polypeptide(L)'
;MVRIKRGNIARKRRKKVLKLAKGFKGAHSKLFRVANQQVMKALKYSYVGRKQKKRVFRRLWITRINAITRNRYNKPYNKFMHEIKKENIGLNRKILSGLAILDPVTFDKINCHRDSVFSSKICDNKEDKY
;
A
#
# COMPACT_ATOMS: atom_id res chain seq x y z
N MET A 1 -20.99 57.31 13.03
CA MET A 1 -20.51 55.91 13.18
C MET A 1 -19.33 55.65 12.26
N VAL A 2 -18.22 55.17 12.78
CA VAL A 2 -17.04 54.79 11.98
C VAL A 2 -17.27 53.40 11.40
N ARG A 3 -17.25 53.30 10.06
CA ARG A 3 -17.42 52.03 9.36
C ARG A 3 -16.11 51.20 9.40
N ILE A 4 -16.10 50.05 10.00
CA ILE A 4 -14.95 49.13 10.00
C ILE A 4 -14.91 48.38 8.65
N LYS A 5 -13.87 48.57 7.87
CA LYS A 5 -13.66 47.90 6.57
C LYS A 5 -13.08 46.50 6.81
N ARG A 6 -13.74 45.45 6.27
CA ARG A 6 -13.33 44.03 6.41
C ARG A 6 -12.33 43.54 5.35
N GLY A 7 -11.74 44.42 4.55
CA GLY A 7 -10.89 44.05 3.41
C GLY A 7 -9.68 43.18 3.76
N ASN A 8 -9.04 43.40 4.90
CA ASN A 8 -7.88 42.62 5.34
C ASN A 8 -8.27 41.20 5.74
N ILE A 9 -9.35 41.01 6.50
CA ILE A 9 -9.81 39.71 6.98
C ILE A 9 -10.24 38.79 5.81
N ALA A 10 -11.02 39.34 4.86
CA ALA A 10 -11.45 38.61 3.68
C ALA A 10 -10.25 38.21 2.82
N ARG A 11 -9.24 39.08 2.65
CA ARG A 11 -8.01 38.77 1.91
C ARG A 11 -7.19 37.66 2.60
N LYS A 12 -7.00 37.72 3.92
CA LYS A 12 -6.29 36.68 4.70
C LYS A 12 -6.97 35.35 4.55
N ARG A 13 -8.31 35.24 4.66
CA ARG A 13 -9.08 34.03 4.48
C ARG A 13 -8.91 33.44 3.08
N ARG A 14 -9.01 34.25 2.03
CA ARG A 14 -8.80 33.80 0.64
C ARG A 14 -7.37 33.30 0.41
N LYS A 15 -6.37 34.03 0.90
CA LYS A 15 -4.96 33.60 0.81
C LYS A 15 -4.70 32.26 1.49
N LYS A 16 -5.34 31.95 2.64
CA LYS A 16 -5.22 30.66 3.32
C LYS A 16 -5.68 29.51 2.43
N VAL A 17 -6.84 29.65 1.77
CA VAL A 17 -7.36 28.62 0.86
C VAL A 17 -6.47 28.48 -0.39
N LEU A 18 -6.09 29.60 -1.01
CA LEU A 18 -5.20 29.58 -2.19
C LEU A 18 -3.83 29.00 -1.88
N LYS A 19 -3.31 29.14 -0.65
CA LYS A 19 -2.08 28.49 -0.21
C LYS A 19 -2.21 26.96 -0.23
N LEU A 20 -3.37 26.43 0.20
CA LEU A 20 -3.65 24.97 0.15
C LEU A 20 -3.87 24.48 -1.29
N ALA A 21 -4.38 25.34 -2.18
CA ALA A 21 -4.59 25.02 -3.59
C ALA A 21 -3.33 25.24 -4.46
N LYS A 22 -2.21 25.65 -3.88
CA LYS A 22 -0.97 25.88 -4.63
C LYS A 22 -0.52 24.58 -5.33
N GLY A 23 -0.23 24.68 -6.63
CA GLY A 23 0.15 23.53 -7.45
C GLY A 23 -1.02 22.82 -8.12
N PHE A 24 -2.27 23.19 -7.86
CA PHE A 24 -3.42 22.63 -8.58
C PHE A 24 -3.42 23.09 -10.03
N LYS A 25 -3.90 22.24 -10.92
CA LYS A 25 -3.91 22.48 -12.37
C LYS A 25 -4.84 23.62 -12.76
N GLY A 26 -4.36 24.54 -13.60
CA GLY A 26 -5.14 25.59 -14.22
C GLY A 26 -5.72 26.61 -13.21
N ALA A 27 -6.97 26.99 -13.41
CA ALA A 27 -7.68 27.99 -12.61
C ALA A 27 -7.92 27.55 -11.14
N HIS A 28 -7.82 26.26 -10.85
CA HIS A 28 -8.02 25.71 -9.50
C HIS A 28 -6.99 26.22 -8.48
N SER A 29 -5.82 26.68 -8.93
CA SER A 29 -4.81 27.27 -8.05
C SER A 29 -4.91 28.80 -7.94
N LYS A 30 -5.62 29.47 -8.87
CA LYS A 30 -5.64 30.93 -9.00
C LYS A 30 -6.96 31.56 -8.55
N LEU A 31 -8.09 30.99 -8.94
CA LEU A 31 -9.42 31.55 -8.67
C LEU A 31 -9.98 30.99 -7.35
N PHE A 32 -10.23 31.87 -6.38
CA PHE A 32 -10.67 31.48 -5.03
C PHE A 32 -11.93 30.61 -5.01
N ARG A 33 -12.96 30.93 -5.81
CA ARG A 33 -14.24 30.21 -5.81
C ARG A 33 -14.04 28.75 -6.21
N VAL A 34 -13.30 28.51 -7.27
CA VAL A 34 -13.00 27.16 -7.78
C VAL A 34 -11.99 26.44 -6.88
N ALA A 35 -10.94 27.16 -6.44
CA ALA A 35 -9.94 26.63 -5.52
C ALA A 35 -10.56 26.11 -4.22
N ASN A 36 -11.52 26.85 -3.64
CA ASN A 36 -12.18 26.45 -2.41
C ASN A 36 -12.93 25.11 -2.55
N GLN A 37 -13.66 24.93 -3.66
CA GLN A 37 -14.34 23.66 -3.95
C GLN A 37 -13.35 22.49 -4.07
N GLN A 38 -12.24 22.71 -4.78
CA GLN A 38 -11.22 21.67 -4.98
C GLN A 38 -10.48 21.33 -3.68
N VAL A 39 -10.19 22.31 -2.84
CA VAL A 39 -9.57 22.08 -1.52
C VAL A 39 -10.50 21.24 -0.63
N MET A 40 -11.81 21.55 -0.59
CA MET A 40 -12.76 20.72 0.16
C MET A 40 -12.78 19.26 -0.32
N LYS A 41 -12.80 19.05 -1.65
CA LYS A 41 -12.71 17.70 -2.24
C LYS A 41 -11.37 17.03 -1.91
N ALA A 42 -10.26 17.74 -2.04
CA ALA A 42 -8.93 17.20 -1.74
C ALA A 42 -8.83 16.70 -0.28
N LEU A 43 -9.34 17.48 0.69
CA LEU A 43 -9.36 17.09 2.09
C LEU A 43 -10.26 15.87 2.34
N LYS A 44 -11.42 15.81 1.69
CA LYS A 44 -12.31 14.65 1.75
C LYS A 44 -11.64 13.39 1.20
N TYR A 45 -11.03 13.47 0.02
CA TYR A 45 -10.31 12.36 -0.58
C TYR A 45 -9.08 11.93 0.24
N SER A 46 -8.38 12.89 0.82
CA SER A 46 -7.26 12.61 1.74
C SER A 46 -7.72 11.79 2.96
N TYR A 47 -8.87 12.13 3.55
CA TYR A 47 -9.44 11.36 4.65
C TYR A 47 -9.80 9.93 4.22
N VAL A 48 -10.53 9.79 3.12
CA VAL A 48 -10.92 8.49 2.56
C VAL A 48 -9.68 7.67 2.18
N GLY A 49 -8.70 8.28 1.52
CA GLY A 49 -7.45 7.64 1.13
C GLY A 49 -6.66 7.09 2.32
N ARG A 50 -6.56 7.85 3.41
CA ARG A 50 -5.94 7.34 4.65
C ARG A 50 -6.65 6.12 5.24
N LYS A 51 -7.98 6.08 5.19
CA LYS A 51 -8.77 4.92 5.64
C LYS A 51 -8.59 3.71 4.72
N GLN A 52 -8.52 3.93 3.42
CA GLN A 52 -8.37 2.86 2.42
C GLN A 52 -6.94 2.34 2.30
N LYS A 53 -5.93 3.14 2.63
CA LYS A 53 -4.50 2.82 2.47
C LYS A 53 -4.15 1.43 3.00
N LYS A 54 -4.62 1.06 4.19
CA LYS A 54 -4.36 -0.24 4.80
C LYS A 54 -4.91 -1.40 3.95
N ARG A 55 -6.11 -1.24 3.37
CA ARG A 55 -6.74 -2.27 2.52
C ARG A 55 -6.00 -2.42 1.20
N VAL A 56 -5.55 -1.31 0.62
CA VAL A 56 -4.81 -1.30 -0.66
C VAL A 56 -3.47 -2.01 -0.50
N PHE A 57 -2.69 -1.67 0.54
CA PHE A 57 -1.41 -2.34 0.78
C PHE A 57 -1.57 -3.82 1.11
N ARG A 58 -2.57 -4.19 1.91
CA ARG A 58 -2.84 -5.61 2.18
C ARG A 58 -3.17 -6.37 0.90
N ARG A 59 -3.97 -5.80 0.00
CA ARG A 59 -4.26 -6.40 -1.31
C ARG A 59 -2.99 -6.59 -2.13
N LEU A 60 -2.12 -5.58 -2.17
CA LEU A 60 -0.84 -5.64 -2.87
C LEU A 60 0.05 -6.77 -2.33
N TRP A 61 0.19 -6.92 -1.02
CA TRP A 61 0.96 -8.01 -0.42
C TRP A 61 0.39 -9.39 -0.75
N ILE A 62 -0.93 -9.53 -0.70
CA ILE A 62 -1.61 -10.78 -1.06
C ILE A 62 -1.34 -11.13 -2.54
N THR A 63 -1.44 -10.15 -3.45
CA THR A 63 -1.16 -10.36 -4.87
C THR A 63 0.28 -10.81 -5.10
N ARG A 64 1.25 -10.18 -4.44
CA ARG A 64 2.68 -10.54 -4.55
C ARG A 64 2.95 -11.95 -4.04
N ILE A 65 2.45 -12.30 -2.85
CA ILE A 65 2.61 -13.65 -2.30
C ILE A 65 1.95 -14.68 -3.24
N ASN A 66 0.72 -14.44 -3.69
CA ASN A 66 0.00 -15.36 -4.56
C ASN A 66 0.72 -15.58 -5.91
N ALA A 67 1.31 -14.53 -6.48
CA ALA A 67 2.08 -14.65 -7.72
C ALA A 67 3.28 -15.61 -7.54
N ILE A 68 4.05 -15.45 -6.48
CA ILE A 68 5.22 -16.28 -6.21
C ILE A 68 4.85 -17.71 -5.83
N THR A 69 3.84 -17.88 -4.96
CA THR A 69 3.40 -19.22 -4.54
C THR A 69 2.82 -20.03 -5.69
N ARG A 70 2.13 -19.39 -6.63
CA ARG A 70 1.65 -20.07 -7.84
C ARG A 70 2.77 -20.40 -8.81
N ASN A 71 3.68 -19.46 -9.03
CA ASN A 71 4.77 -19.64 -10.00
C ASN A 71 5.79 -20.69 -9.55
N ARG A 72 6.18 -20.68 -8.27
CA ARG A 72 7.23 -21.57 -7.76
C ARG A 72 6.73 -22.89 -7.22
N TYR A 73 5.55 -22.90 -6.57
CA TYR A 73 5.06 -24.07 -5.82
C TYR A 73 3.72 -24.61 -6.34
N ASN A 74 3.16 -23.98 -7.37
CA ASN A 74 1.84 -24.30 -7.91
C ASN A 74 0.73 -24.34 -6.83
N LYS A 75 0.91 -23.55 -5.75
CA LYS A 75 0.00 -23.47 -4.61
C LYS A 75 -0.77 -22.13 -4.63
N PRO A 76 -2.10 -22.12 -4.43
CA PRO A 76 -2.86 -20.89 -4.27
C PRO A 76 -2.61 -20.26 -2.89
N TYR A 77 -2.76 -18.93 -2.80
CA TYR A 77 -2.50 -18.14 -1.60
C TYR A 77 -3.21 -18.66 -0.33
N ASN A 78 -4.45 -19.13 -0.44
CA ASN A 78 -5.22 -19.62 0.71
C ASN A 78 -4.60 -20.86 1.34
N LYS A 79 -4.18 -21.83 0.52
CA LYS A 79 -3.48 -23.04 0.99
C LYS A 79 -2.14 -22.68 1.64
N PHE A 80 -1.34 -21.85 0.98
CA PHE A 80 -0.07 -21.36 1.53
C PHE A 80 -0.23 -20.67 2.90
N MET A 81 -1.20 -19.78 3.04
CA MET A 81 -1.43 -19.09 4.32
C MET A 81 -2.03 -20.01 5.41
N HIS A 82 -2.78 -21.02 5.02
CA HIS A 82 -3.27 -22.05 5.96
C HIS A 82 -2.10 -22.85 6.53
N GLU A 83 -1.21 -23.29 5.67
CA GLU A 83 -0.02 -24.05 6.04
C GLU A 83 0.89 -23.25 6.99
N ILE A 84 1.21 -21.98 6.67
CA ILE A 84 1.98 -21.08 7.56
C ILE A 84 1.35 -20.97 8.95
N LYS A 85 0.04 -20.86 9.02
CA LYS A 85 -0.67 -20.77 10.31
C LYS A 85 -0.64 -22.10 11.08
N LYS A 86 -0.74 -23.22 10.38
CA LYS A 86 -0.68 -24.56 10.99
C LYS A 86 0.66 -24.79 11.69
N GLU A 87 1.74 -24.27 11.12
CA GLU A 87 3.10 -24.37 11.68
C GLU A 87 3.43 -23.25 12.68
N ASN A 88 2.43 -22.42 13.06
CA ASN A 88 2.59 -21.31 14.00
C ASN A 88 3.67 -20.30 13.60
N ILE A 89 3.94 -20.12 12.30
CA ILE A 89 4.89 -19.13 11.82
C ILE A 89 4.24 -17.74 11.91
N GLY A 90 4.70 -16.90 12.86
CA GLY A 90 4.14 -15.60 13.17
C GLY A 90 4.47 -14.47 12.19
N LEU A 91 4.81 -14.77 10.93
CA LEU A 91 5.16 -13.77 9.94
C LEU A 91 3.92 -13.09 9.33
N ASN A 92 3.96 -11.76 9.30
CA ASN A 92 2.89 -10.99 8.68
C ASN A 92 3.03 -10.93 7.15
N ARG A 93 1.94 -10.58 6.45
CA ARG A 93 1.89 -10.51 4.98
C ARG A 93 2.86 -9.52 4.38
N LYS A 94 3.16 -8.42 5.10
CA LYS A 94 4.14 -7.42 4.67
C LYS A 94 5.54 -8.03 4.59
N ILE A 95 5.96 -8.71 5.65
CA ILE A 95 7.27 -9.39 5.70
C ILE A 95 7.34 -10.49 4.66
N LEU A 96 6.33 -11.37 4.57
CA LEU A 96 6.28 -12.43 3.57
C LEU A 96 6.38 -11.89 2.14
N SER A 97 5.67 -10.82 1.83
CA SER A 97 5.75 -10.20 0.50
C SER A 97 7.10 -9.50 0.24
N GLY A 98 7.76 -9.03 1.28
CA GLY A 98 9.12 -8.48 1.20
C GLY A 98 10.14 -9.56 0.94
N LEU A 99 10.14 -10.63 1.72
CA LEU A 99 11.03 -11.79 1.53
C LEU A 99 10.87 -12.39 0.14
N ALA A 100 9.64 -12.53 -0.31
CA ALA A 100 9.33 -13.09 -1.62
C ALA A 100 9.98 -12.31 -2.81
N ILE A 101 10.31 -11.03 -2.64
CA ILE A 101 10.93 -10.18 -3.68
C ILE A 101 12.42 -9.98 -3.41
N LEU A 102 12.77 -9.65 -2.16
CA LEU A 102 14.13 -9.24 -1.79
C LEU A 102 15.04 -10.43 -1.48
N ASP A 103 14.49 -11.47 -0.90
CA ASP A 103 15.21 -12.68 -0.50
C ASP A 103 14.37 -13.94 -0.78
N PRO A 104 14.35 -14.37 -2.06
CA PRO A 104 13.63 -15.56 -2.46
C PRO A 104 14.15 -16.84 -1.79
N VAL A 105 15.45 -16.90 -1.49
CA VAL A 105 16.07 -18.07 -0.85
C VAL A 105 15.50 -18.31 0.54
N THR A 106 15.42 -17.27 1.35
CA THR A 106 14.79 -17.37 2.68
C THR A 106 13.29 -17.66 2.58
N PHE A 107 12.61 -17.11 1.57
CA PHE A 107 11.21 -17.43 1.32
C PHE A 107 11.01 -18.92 0.96
N ASP A 108 11.91 -19.49 0.13
CA ASP A 108 11.91 -20.90 -0.23
C ASP A 108 12.17 -21.78 1.00
N LYS A 109 13.11 -21.43 1.90
CA LYS A 109 13.35 -22.15 3.16
C LYS A 109 12.10 -22.22 4.04
N ILE A 110 11.36 -21.10 4.17
CA ILE A 110 10.08 -21.06 4.90
C ILE A 110 9.07 -22.06 4.28
N ASN A 111 9.10 -22.25 2.96
CA ASN A 111 8.24 -23.20 2.28
C ASN A 111 8.75 -24.63 2.37
N CYS A 112 10.06 -24.87 2.22
CA CYS A 112 10.68 -26.22 2.28
C CYS A 112 10.67 -26.83 3.67
N HIS A 113 10.76 -26.04 4.72
CA HIS A 113 10.68 -26.56 6.10
C HIS A 113 9.35 -27.28 6.39
N ARG A 114 8.37 -27.09 5.52
CA ARG A 114 7.07 -27.75 5.55
C ARG A 114 6.99 -29.04 4.73
N ASP A 115 7.79 -29.14 3.67
CA ASP A 115 7.79 -30.27 2.77
C ASP A 115 8.74 -31.39 3.28
N SER A 116 9.59 -31.11 4.28
CA SER A 116 10.49 -32.09 4.92
C SER A 116 9.73 -33.15 5.71
N VAL A 117 8.46 -32.95 6.01
CA VAL A 117 7.57 -34.00 6.55
C VAL A 117 6.97 -34.84 5.43
N PHE A 118 7.04 -34.41 4.15
CA PHE A 118 6.34 -35.12 3.07
C PHE A 118 7.17 -35.41 1.81
N SER A 119 8.35 -34.86 1.59
CA SER A 119 9.23 -35.29 0.48
C SER A 119 10.60 -34.60 0.52
N SER A 120 11.65 -35.38 0.75
CA SER A 120 13.07 -35.03 0.65
C SER A 120 13.58 -34.86 -0.80
N LYS A 121 12.73 -34.59 -1.79
CA LYS A 121 13.10 -34.65 -3.23
C LYS A 121 13.06 -33.36 -4.02
N ILE A 122 12.69 -32.21 -3.48
CA ILE A 122 12.50 -30.97 -4.26
C ILE A 122 13.53 -29.87 -3.94
N CYS A 123 14.23 -29.96 -2.81
CA CYS A 123 15.20 -28.92 -2.42
C CYS A 123 16.57 -29.04 -3.11
N ASP A 124 16.93 -30.23 -3.61
CA ASP A 124 18.27 -30.51 -4.12
C ASP A 124 18.48 -30.23 -5.62
N ASN A 125 17.44 -29.81 -6.36
CA ASN A 125 17.51 -29.68 -7.83
C ASN A 125 17.60 -28.23 -8.37
N LYS A 126 18.07 -27.26 -7.61
CA LYS A 126 18.18 -25.84 -8.10
C LYS A 126 19.53 -25.20 -7.88
N GLU A 127 20.59 -25.92 -7.58
CA GLU A 127 21.94 -25.33 -7.50
C GLU A 127 22.68 -25.25 -8.84
N ASP A 128 22.15 -25.82 -9.94
CA ASP A 128 22.87 -25.91 -11.21
C ASP A 128 22.22 -25.15 -12.37
N LYS A 129 21.73 -23.94 -12.18
CA LYS A 129 21.36 -23.08 -13.33
C LYS A 129 21.44 -21.59 -12.99
N TYR A 130 22.67 -21.09 -12.83
CA TYR A 130 23.02 -19.71 -13.23
C TYR A 130 24.52 -19.63 -13.55
#